data_f8db7d72b97064c86a32ea357c9f0ace
#
_entry.id   f8db7d72b97064c86a32ea357c9f0ace
#
_cell.length_a   1.000
_cell.length_b   1.000
_cell.length_c   1.000
_cell.angle_alpha   90.00
_cell.angle_beta   90.00
_cell.angle_gamma   90.00
#
_symmetry.space_group_name_H-M   'P 1'
#
loop_
_entity.id
_entity.type
_entity.pdbx_description
1 polymer ?
#
loop_
_entity_poly.entity_id
_entity_poly.type
_entity_poly.pdbx_seq_one_letter_code
_entity_poly.pdbx_strand_id
1 'polypeptide(L)'
;MYTIQEMYDLDHTIAKEYLQQFTYPWEALAGIKELILKLGPTLDKDEYTEVSPNVWVAKSAKVFDSAYLGAPCIIGPRTEVRHCAFIRGSALVGADCVVGNSVELKNVILFDHVQTPHYNYVGDSILGYYAHMGAGSITSNVRSDKKLVVVHDGKNQIETGLKKFGAMVGNHVEVGCNAVLNPGTVIGPNSNVYPTSCVRGVVPANSIYKNNGTIVTKEDR
;
A
#
# COMPACT_ATOMS: atom_id res chain seq x y z
N MET A 1 -5.70 17.89 3.65
CA MET A 1 -4.60 16.88 3.66
C MET A 1 -4.82 15.93 4.83
N TYR A 2 -4.54 14.65 4.67
CA TYR A 2 -4.77 13.62 5.68
C TYR A 2 -3.50 13.28 6.46
N THR A 3 -3.62 13.21 7.78
CA THR A 3 -2.61 12.64 8.68
C THR A 3 -2.72 11.10 8.70
N ILE A 4 -1.74 10.43 9.31
CA ILE A 4 -1.77 8.96 9.51
C ILE A 4 -3.03 8.54 10.27
N GLN A 5 -3.39 9.25 11.35
CA GLN A 5 -4.56 8.93 12.18
C GLN A 5 -5.88 9.11 11.45
N GLU A 6 -5.95 10.03 10.47
CA GLU A 6 -7.15 10.23 9.65
C GLU A 6 -7.26 9.22 8.52
N MET A 7 -6.14 8.62 8.11
CA MET A 7 -6.08 7.66 7.00
C MET A 7 -6.27 6.21 7.44
N TYR A 8 -5.70 5.85 8.61
CA TYR A 8 -5.46 4.45 8.95
C TYR A 8 -5.93 4.09 10.36
N ASP A 9 -6.60 2.96 10.48
CA ASP A 9 -6.78 2.27 11.75
C ASP A 9 -5.52 1.46 12.05
N LEU A 10 -4.68 2.00 12.93
CA LEU A 10 -3.38 1.44 13.24
C LEU A 10 -3.43 0.13 14.05
N ASP A 11 -4.60 -0.28 14.53
CA ASP A 11 -4.76 -1.57 15.22
C ASP A 11 -4.71 -2.76 14.26
N HIS A 12 -4.73 -2.50 12.94
CA HIS A 12 -4.67 -3.47 11.86
C HIS A 12 -3.31 -3.53 11.15
N THR A 13 -2.24 -3.27 11.87
CA THR A 13 -0.87 -3.42 11.35
C THR A 13 0.16 -3.56 12.47
N ILE A 14 1.15 -4.42 12.29
CA ILE A 14 2.31 -4.51 13.20
C ILE A 14 3.25 -3.30 13.08
N ALA A 15 3.04 -2.41 12.11
CA ALA A 15 3.80 -1.17 11.94
C ALA A 15 3.28 0.00 12.79
N LYS A 16 2.30 -0.21 13.67
CA LYS A 16 1.63 0.83 14.46
C LYS A 16 2.59 1.82 15.12
N GLU A 17 3.49 1.31 15.96
CA GLU A 17 4.43 2.16 16.71
C GLU A 17 5.38 2.97 15.80
N TYR A 18 5.70 2.41 14.62
CA TYR A 18 6.52 3.10 13.63
C TYR A 18 5.73 4.22 12.96
N LEU A 19 4.51 3.93 12.51
CA LEU A 19 3.67 4.90 11.80
C LEU A 19 3.27 6.08 12.71
N GLN A 20 3.06 5.85 14.00
CA GLN A 20 2.72 6.90 14.96
C GLN A 20 3.79 8.00 15.13
N GLN A 21 5.01 7.76 14.65
CA GLN A 21 6.10 8.73 14.72
C GLN A 21 6.01 9.84 13.66
N PHE A 22 5.12 9.71 12.70
CA PHE A 22 4.98 10.61 11.56
C PHE A 22 3.64 11.33 11.54
N THR A 23 3.61 12.49 10.92
CA THR A 23 2.37 13.22 10.67
C THR A 23 1.71 12.72 9.39
N TYR A 24 2.47 12.73 8.31
CA TYR A 24 1.96 12.32 7.01
C TYR A 24 2.43 10.92 6.62
N PRO A 25 1.56 10.10 5.97
CA PRO A 25 1.91 8.70 5.67
C PRO A 25 3.17 8.52 4.82
N TRP A 26 3.44 9.41 3.87
CA TRP A 26 4.61 9.30 2.99
C TRP A 26 5.94 9.49 3.71
N GLU A 27 5.96 10.13 4.87
CA GLU A 27 7.18 10.32 5.68
C GLU A 27 7.74 8.97 6.15
N ALA A 28 6.87 7.96 6.29
CA ALA A 28 7.25 6.61 6.68
C ALA A 28 7.96 5.80 5.57
N LEU A 29 7.85 6.21 4.30
CA LEU A 29 8.34 5.40 3.17
C LEU A 29 9.85 5.13 3.22
N ALA A 30 10.63 6.09 3.67
CA ALA A 30 12.10 5.98 3.69
C ALA A 30 12.62 4.92 4.67
N GLY A 31 11.90 4.65 5.76
CA GLY A 31 12.33 3.76 6.82
C GLY A 31 11.68 2.36 6.81
N ILE A 32 10.90 2.01 5.78
CA ILE A 32 10.20 0.69 5.73
C ILE A 32 11.19 -0.47 5.79
N LYS A 33 12.32 -0.36 5.10
CA LYS A 33 13.37 -1.39 5.11
C LYS A 33 13.89 -1.64 6.53
N GLU A 34 14.26 -0.59 7.21
CA GLU A 34 14.81 -0.61 8.57
C GLU A 34 13.75 -1.11 9.57
N LEU A 35 12.50 -0.71 9.39
CA LEU A 35 11.37 -1.22 10.18
C LEU A 35 11.28 -2.75 10.09
N ILE A 36 11.28 -3.31 8.88
CA ILE A 36 11.17 -4.76 8.66
C ILE A 36 12.36 -5.50 9.29
N LEU A 37 13.58 -4.98 9.09
CA LEU A 37 14.80 -5.56 9.68
C LEU A 37 14.79 -5.51 11.22
N LYS A 38 14.14 -4.52 11.82
CA LYS A 38 13.97 -4.41 13.27
C LYS A 38 12.87 -5.32 13.79
N LEU A 39 11.72 -5.39 13.10
CA LEU A 39 10.58 -6.20 13.53
C LEU A 39 10.80 -7.70 13.33
N GLY A 40 11.35 -8.10 12.18
CA GLY A 40 11.47 -9.50 11.81
C GLY A 40 12.06 -10.41 12.88
N PRO A 41 13.24 -10.08 13.48
CA PRO A 41 13.84 -10.88 14.54
C PRO A 41 13.02 -10.96 15.83
N THR A 42 12.04 -10.04 16.04
CA THR A 42 11.19 -9.98 17.24
C THR A 42 9.86 -10.70 17.08
N LEU A 43 9.55 -11.17 15.86
CA LEU A 43 8.31 -11.90 15.59
C LEU A 43 8.27 -13.22 16.37
N ASP A 44 7.05 -13.59 16.78
CA ASP A 44 6.84 -14.84 17.50
C ASP A 44 7.25 -16.04 16.61
N LYS A 45 8.21 -16.82 17.08
CA LYS A 45 8.73 -18.01 16.38
C LYS A 45 7.71 -19.15 16.32
N ASP A 46 6.69 -19.13 17.16
CA ASP A 46 5.60 -20.09 17.10
C ASP A 46 4.62 -19.74 15.95
N GLU A 47 4.55 -18.47 15.53
CA GLU A 47 3.72 -18.01 14.44
C GLU A 47 4.49 -17.80 13.13
N TYR A 48 5.75 -17.36 13.17
CA TYR A 48 6.55 -17.03 11.98
C TYR A 48 7.78 -17.92 11.82
N THR A 49 8.20 -18.07 10.56
CA THR A 49 9.46 -18.70 10.17
C THR A 49 10.26 -17.76 9.29
N GLU A 50 11.57 -17.63 9.57
CA GLU A 50 12.49 -16.99 8.65
C GLU A 50 12.85 -18.02 7.55
N VAL A 51 12.20 -17.90 6.37
CA VAL A 51 12.32 -18.86 5.27
C VAL A 51 13.58 -18.64 4.43
N SER A 52 14.14 -17.46 4.47
CA SER A 52 15.46 -17.08 3.95
C SER A 52 15.95 -15.83 4.69
N PRO A 53 17.24 -15.45 4.59
CA PRO A 53 17.76 -14.29 5.33
C PRO A 53 16.91 -13.03 5.18
N ASN A 54 16.38 -12.54 6.30
CA ASN A 54 15.49 -11.36 6.38
C ASN A 54 14.15 -11.51 5.65
N VAL A 55 13.64 -12.73 5.47
CA VAL A 55 12.31 -13.00 4.92
C VAL A 55 11.53 -13.84 5.93
N TRP A 56 10.56 -13.23 6.60
CA TRP A 56 9.72 -13.87 7.62
C TRP A 56 8.32 -14.10 7.06
N VAL A 57 7.87 -15.34 7.15
CA VAL A 57 6.56 -15.75 6.66
C VAL A 57 5.79 -16.40 7.79
N ALA A 58 4.56 -15.96 8.01
CA ALA A 58 3.69 -16.61 8.98
C ALA A 58 3.40 -18.07 8.56
N LYS A 59 3.43 -19.01 9.52
CA LYS A 59 3.20 -20.44 9.26
C LYS A 59 1.81 -20.74 8.69
N SER A 60 0.85 -19.85 8.95
CA SER A 60 -0.51 -19.93 8.41
C SER A 60 -0.67 -19.24 7.05
N ALA A 61 0.36 -18.54 6.56
CA ALA A 61 0.33 -17.95 5.23
C ALA A 61 0.54 -19.01 4.14
N LYS A 62 -0.06 -18.78 2.98
CA LYS A 62 0.08 -19.63 1.82
C LYS A 62 0.88 -18.94 0.73
N VAL A 63 2.12 -19.37 0.53
CA VAL A 63 2.98 -18.87 -0.54
C VAL A 63 3.08 -19.95 -1.62
N PHE A 64 2.73 -19.59 -2.86
CA PHE A 64 2.80 -20.51 -3.99
C PHE A 64 4.23 -20.60 -4.55
N ASP A 65 4.62 -21.77 -5.05
CA ASP A 65 6.00 -22.11 -5.44
C ASP A 65 6.61 -21.15 -6.48
N SER A 66 5.79 -20.57 -7.34
CA SER A 66 6.25 -19.63 -8.36
C SER A 66 6.34 -18.17 -7.90
N ALA A 67 6.02 -17.88 -6.64
CA ALA A 67 6.19 -16.55 -6.07
C ALA A 67 7.65 -16.30 -5.68
N TYR A 68 8.11 -15.05 -5.86
CA TYR A 68 9.42 -14.63 -5.40
C TYR A 68 9.29 -13.68 -4.20
N LEU A 69 9.98 -13.99 -3.11
CA LEU A 69 10.03 -13.16 -1.90
C LEU A 69 11.44 -12.57 -1.75
N GLY A 70 11.62 -11.31 -2.11
CA GLY A 70 12.87 -10.57 -1.90
C GLY A 70 12.97 -9.96 -0.50
N ALA A 71 14.16 -9.99 0.05
CA ALA A 71 14.46 -9.43 1.38
C ALA A 71 14.59 -7.88 1.36
N PRO A 72 14.33 -7.21 2.51
CA PRO A 72 13.64 -7.75 3.66
C PRO A 72 12.13 -7.81 3.43
N CYS A 73 11.46 -8.82 3.99
CA CYS A 73 10.03 -9.04 3.79
C CYS A 73 9.39 -9.68 5.01
N ILE A 74 8.17 -9.24 5.35
CA ILE A 74 7.29 -9.91 6.32
C ILE A 74 5.97 -10.21 5.63
N ILE A 75 5.52 -11.47 5.69
CA ILE A 75 4.21 -11.93 5.23
C ILE A 75 3.39 -12.38 6.44
N GLY A 76 2.30 -11.67 6.71
CA GLY A 76 1.44 -11.88 7.85
C GLY A 76 0.56 -13.13 7.79
N PRO A 77 -0.10 -13.48 8.91
CA PRO A 77 -0.93 -14.68 9.04
C PRO A 77 -2.05 -14.77 8.01
N ARG A 78 -2.36 -16.00 7.54
CA ARG A 78 -3.44 -16.33 6.60
C ARG A 78 -3.40 -15.58 5.27
N THR A 79 -2.32 -14.86 4.99
CA THR A 79 -2.10 -14.14 3.73
C THR A 79 -1.78 -15.13 2.62
N GLU A 80 -2.36 -14.91 1.44
CA GLU A 80 -2.03 -15.65 0.22
C GLU A 80 -1.10 -14.85 -0.68
N VAL A 81 0.07 -15.42 -0.99
CA VAL A 81 0.99 -14.91 -2.03
C VAL A 81 0.91 -15.86 -3.21
N ARG A 82 0.19 -15.44 -4.26
CA ARG A 82 -0.23 -16.30 -5.37
C ARG A 82 0.85 -16.44 -6.45
N HIS A 83 0.53 -17.24 -7.47
CA HIS A 83 1.43 -17.55 -8.57
C HIS A 83 2.06 -16.33 -9.23
N CYS A 84 3.37 -16.39 -9.49
CA CYS A 84 4.14 -15.35 -10.18
C CYS A 84 4.13 -13.97 -9.46
N ALA A 85 3.72 -13.90 -8.19
CA ALA A 85 3.88 -12.68 -7.42
C ALA A 85 5.38 -12.37 -7.26
N PHE A 86 5.76 -11.10 -7.46
CA PHE A 86 7.13 -10.63 -7.35
C PHE A 86 7.25 -9.60 -6.24
N ILE A 87 7.61 -10.04 -5.03
CA ILE A 87 7.88 -9.16 -3.91
C ILE A 87 9.36 -8.80 -3.95
N ARG A 88 9.67 -7.55 -4.33
CA ARG A 88 11.06 -7.09 -4.54
C ARG A 88 11.82 -6.78 -3.26
N GLY A 89 11.13 -6.76 -2.14
CA GLY A 89 11.69 -6.42 -0.84
C GLY A 89 11.23 -5.07 -0.30
N SER A 90 11.60 -4.82 0.95
CA SER A 90 11.04 -3.75 1.77
C SER A 90 9.53 -3.81 1.78
N ALA A 91 8.96 -5.02 1.95
CA ALA A 91 7.54 -5.26 1.94
C ALA A 91 7.07 -5.82 3.28
N LEU A 92 6.18 -5.09 3.94
CA LEU A 92 5.45 -5.55 5.11
C LEU A 92 4.00 -5.79 4.67
N VAL A 93 3.56 -7.04 4.69
CA VAL A 93 2.22 -7.47 4.32
C VAL A 93 1.52 -8.00 5.56
N GLY A 94 0.37 -7.42 5.90
CA GLY A 94 -0.43 -7.75 7.06
C GLY A 94 -1.09 -9.14 6.99
N ALA A 95 -2.00 -9.39 7.93
CA ALA A 95 -2.77 -10.62 7.97
C ALA A 95 -3.92 -10.62 6.95
N ASP A 96 -4.37 -11.82 6.55
CA ASP A 96 -5.54 -12.02 5.69
C ASP A 96 -5.48 -11.26 4.34
N CYS A 97 -4.28 -10.93 3.87
CA CYS A 97 -4.06 -10.23 2.61
C CYS A 97 -4.08 -11.18 1.41
N VAL A 98 -4.29 -10.60 0.24
CA VAL A 98 -4.09 -11.29 -1.04
C VAL A 98 -3.07 -10.53 -1.87
N VAL A 99 -1.90 -11.12 -2.07
CA VAL A 99 -0.91 -10.70 -3.07
C VAL A 99 -1.06 -11.64 -4.26
N GLY A 100 -1.81 -11.22 -5.26
CA GLY A 100 -2.34 -12.07 -6.29
C GLY A 100 -1.37 -12.41 -7.43
N ASN A 101 -1.94 -12.98 -8.49
CA ASN A 101 -1.17 -13.40 -9.65
C ASN A 101 -0.44 -12.22 -10.30
N SER A 102 0.86 -12.39 -10.52
CA SER A 102 1.73 -11.43 -11.21
C SER A 102 1.69 -10.02 -10.62
N VAL A 103 1.51 -9.92 -9.31
CA VAL A 103 1.58 -8.65 -8.56
C VAL A 103 3.03 -8.33 -8.25
N GLU A 104 3.44 -7.09 -8.46
CA GLU A 104 4.74 -6.60 -8.00
C GLU A 104 4.58 -5.68 -6.81
N LEU A 105 5.27 -5.99 -5.69
CA LEU A 105 5.36 -5.15 -4.49
C LEU A 105 6.79 -4.67 -4.28
N LYS A 106 6.94 -3.36 -3.94
CA LYS A 106 8.26 -2.77 -3.67
C LYS A 106 8.14 -1.59 -2.72
N ASN A 107 8.79 -1.67 -1.57
CA ASN A 107 8.79 -0.61 -0.54
C ASN A 107 7.39 -0.23 -0.11
N VAL A 108 6.68 -1.16 0.55
CA VAL A 108 5.26 -1.04 0.87
C VAL A 108 4.94 -1.49 2.29
N ILE A 109 3.88 -0.91 2.85
CA ILE A 109 3.14 -1.45 4.00
C ILE A 109 1.71 -1.73 3.52
N LEU A 110 1.30 -2.99 3.56
CA LEU A 110 -0.09 -3.40 3.37
C LEU A 110 -0.65 -3.77 4.75
N PHE A 111 -1.72 -3.10 5.15
CA PHE A 111 -2.43 -3.42 6.39
C PHE A 111 -3.18 -4.74 6.24
N ASP A 112 -3.81 -5.20 7.32
CA ASP A 112 -4.59 -6.44 7.29
C ASP A 112 -5.73 -6.34 6.27
N HIS A 113 -6.10 -7.49 5.68
CA HIS A 113 -7.16 -7.65 4.69
C HIS A 113 -6.97 -6.86 3.38
N VAL A 114 -5.78 -6.30 3.12
CA VAL A 114 -5.51 -5.64 1.84
C VAL A 114 -5.51 -6.66 0.70
N GLN A 115 -6.13 -6.28 -0.42
CA GLN A 115 -6.18 -7.12 -1.60
C GLN A 115 -5.55 -6.43 -2.82
N THR A 116 -4.52 -7.06 -3.36
CA THR A 116 -3.89 -6.74 -4.65
C THR A 116 -3.96 -7.99 -5.53
N PRO A 117 -5.17 -8.37 -6.04
CA PRO A 117 -5.40 -9.75 -6.48
C PRO A 117 -4.84 -10.10 -7.85
N HIS A 118 -4.63 -9.13 -8.76
CA HIS A 118 -4.30 -9.43 -10.15
C HIS A 118 -3.50 -8.33 -10.84
N TYR A 119 -2.27 -8.65 -11.29
CA TYR A 119 -1.45 -7.79 -12.17
C TYR A 119 -1.29 -6.36 -11.64
N ASN A 120 -1.20 -6.18 -10.34
CA ASN A 120 -0.99 -4.88 -9.75
C ASN A 120 0.50 -4.55 -9.65
N TYR A 121 0.86 -3.30 -9.83
CA TYR A 121 2.13 -2.76 -9.36
C TYR A 121 1.87 -1.84 -8.17
N VAL A 122 2.47 -2.16 -7.02
CA VAL A 122 2.39 -1.32 -5.82
C VAL A 122 3.80 -1.01 -5.36
N GLY A 123 4.21 0.23 -5.55
CA GLY A 123 5.55 0.68 -5.21
C GLY A 123 5.56 1.98 -4.41
N ASP A 124 6.40 2.06 -3.38
CA ASP A 124 6.57 3.23 -2.51
C ASP A 124 5.20 3.75 -2.02
N SER A 125 4.43 2.85 -1.39
CA SER A 125 3.01 3.08 -1.08
C SER A 125 2.61 2.45 0.26
N ILE A 126 1.56 2.98 0.87
CA ILE A 126 0.90 2.40 2.04
C ILE A 126 -0.57 2.20 1.72
N LEU A 127 -1.07 0.98 1.89
CA LEU A 127 -2.46 0.61 1.69
C LEU A 127 -3.10 0.24 3.04
N GLY A 128 -4.16 0.95 3.40
CA GLY A 128 -4.86 0.79 4.67
C GLY A 128 -5.75 -0.44 4.75
N TYR A 129 -6.29 -0.68 5.91
CA TYR A 129 -7.15 -1.80 6.26
C TYR A 129 -8.31 -1.98 5.27
N TYR A 130 -8.49 -3.19 4.73
CA TYR A 130 -9.46 -3.52 3.68
C TYR A 130 -9.33 -2.71 2.37
N ALA A 131 -8.18 -2.09 2.09
CA ALA A 131 -8.00 -1.48 0.78
C ALA A 131 -7.90 -2.54 -0.32
N HIS A 132 -8.55 -2.29 -1.46
CA HIS A 132 -8.57 -3.20 -2.59
C HIS A 132 -8.11 -2.51 -3.88
N MET A 133 -7.18 -3.15 -4.58
CA MET A 133 -6.67 -2.72 -5.88
C MET A 133 -7.25 -3.61 -6.98
N GLY A 134 -8.19 -3.11 -7.76
CA GLY A 134 -8.76 -3.84 -8.90
C GLY A 134 -7.71 -4.31 -9.91
N ALA A 135 -8.04 -5.29 -10.72
CA ALA A 135 -7.09 -5.91 -11.65
C ALA A 135 -6.40 -4.88 -12.55
N GLY A 136 -5.07 -4.97 -12.67
CA GLY A 136 -4.26 -4.08 -13.49
C GLY A 136 -4.12 -2.64 -12.96
N SER A 137 -4.70 -2.29 -11.81
CA SER A 137 -4.47 -0.98 -11.22
C SER A 137 -3.06 -0.87 -10.66
N ILE A 138 -2.46 0.32 -10.74
CA ILE A 138 -1.06 0.53 -10.38
C ILE A 138 -0.85 1.83 -9.60
N THR A 139 0.21 1.84 -8.76
CA THR A 139 0.74 3.05 -8.14
C THR A 139 2.00 3.51 -8.90
N SER A 140 1.86 4.48 -9.80
CA SER A 140 3.04 5.08 -10.44
C SER A 140 3.83 5.88 -9.41
N ASN A 141 5.10 5.55 -9.19
CA ASN A 141 5.88 6.09 -8.08
C ASN A 141 6.98 7.09 -8.47
N VAL A 142 7.19 7.32 -9.77
CA VAL A 142 8.20 8.27 -10.29
C VAL A 142 7.56 9.23 -11.26
N ARG A 143 7.79 10.53 -11.05
CA ARG A 143 7.34 11.56 -12.00
C ARG A 143 8.11 11.45 -13.33
N SER A 144 7.41 11.70 -14.44
CA SER A 144 8.02 11.65 -15.78
C SER A 144 9.13 12.71 -15.96
N ASP A 145 8.98 13.88 -15.31
CA ASP A 145 9.96 14.97 -15.32
C ASP A 145 11.13 14.77 -14.34
N LYS A 146 11.16 13.63 -13.61
CA LYS A 146 12.21 13.26 -12.64
C LYS A 146 12.38 14.22 -11.45
N LYS A 147 11.46 15.17 -11.26
CA LYS A 147 11.45 16.07 -10.08
C LYS A 147 10.96 15.33 -8.83
N LEU A 148 11.12 15.96 -7.67
CA LEU A 148 10.58 15.49 -6.42
C LEU A 148 9.05 15.50 -6.47
N VAL A 149 8.44 14.54 -5.75
CA VAL A 149 6.99 14.43 -5.70
C VAL A 149 6.43 15.52 -4.80
N VAL A 150 5.38 16.17 -5.29
CA VAL A 150 4.59 17.17 -4.56
C VAL A 150 3.18 16.63 -4.43
N VAL A 151 2.61 16.68 -3.23
CA VAL A 151 1.20 16.34 -3.00
C VAL A 151 0.34 17.58 -3.22
N HIS A 152 -0.67 17.45 -4.08
CA HIS A 152 -1.61 18.51 -4.40
C HIS A 152 -2.94 18.28 -3.69
N ASP A 153 -3.31 19.20 -2.79
CA ASP A 153 -4.57 19.20 -2.05
C ASP A 153 -5.37 20.49 -2.37
N GLY A 154 -6.16 20.44 -3.40
CA GLY A 154 -6.82 21.62 -3.94
C GLY A 154 -5.80 22.67 -4.38
N LYS A 155 -5.80 23.84 -3.71
CA LYS A 155 -4.84 24.92 -3.97
C LYS A 155 -3.52 24.75 -3.21
N ASN A 156 -3.47 23.85 -2.23
CA ASN A 156 -2.29 23.62 -1.41
C ASN A 156 -1.34 22.65 -2.10
N GLN A 157 -0.04 22.88 -1.91
CA GLN A 157 1.03 22.02 -2.40
C GLN A 157 1.96 21.70 -1.25
N ILE A 158 2.24 20.41 -1.04
CA ILE A 158 3.15 19.95 0.01
C ILE A 158 4.32 19.25 -0.64
N GLU A 159 5.51 19.83 -0.48
CA GLU A 159 6.75 19.21 -0.91
C GLU A 159 7.08 18.03 0.00
N THR A 160 7.29 16.86 -0.60
CA THR A 160 7.56 15.64 0.15
C THR A 160 9.04 15.35 0.35
N GLY A 161 9.91 15.98 -0.41
CA GLY A 161 11.34 15.66 -0.46
C GLY A 161 11.65 14.31 -1.12
N LEU A 162 10.64 13.57 -1.57
CA LEU A 162 10.78 12.22 -2.09
C LEU A 162 10.87 12.20 -3.62
N LYS A 163 11.81 11.42 -4.14
CA LYS A 163 11.93 11.15 -5.58
C LYS A 163 10.99 10.01 -6.02
N LYS A 164 10.63 9.12 -5.09
CA LYS A 164 9.73 7.99 -5.30
C LYS A 164 8.63 8.03 -4.25
N PHE A 165 7.40 8.11 -4.71
CA PHE A 165 6.22 8.06 -3.89
C PHE A 165 5.04 7.64 -4.79
N GLY A 166 4.47 6.48 -4.56
CA GLY A 166 3.32 5.95 -5.30
C GLY A 166 2.02 6.56 -4.84
N ALA A 167 1.35 5.89 -3.91
CA ALA A 167 0.08 6.35 -3.35
C ALA A 167 -0.07 6.01 -1.87
N MET A 168 -0.81 6.87 -1.15
CA MET A 168 -1.33 6.59 0.18
C MET A 168 -2.82 6.30 0.05
N VAL A 169 -3.21 5.08 0.34
CA VAL A 169 -4.59 4.59 0.16
C VAL A 169 -5.18 4.30 1.52
N GLY A 170 -6.23 5.03 1.88
CA GLY A 170 -6.88 4.92 3.19
C GLY A 170 -7.63 3.60 3.40
N ASN A 171 -8.16 3.42 4.60
CA ASN A 171 -8.96 2.25 4.93
C ASN A 171 -10.21 2.14 4.04
N HIS A 172 -10.59 0.90 3.69
CA HIS A 172 -11.80 0.61 2.92
C HIS A 172 -11.90 1.34 1.57
N VAL A 173 -10.76 1.62 0.95
CA VAL A 173 -10.73 2.21 -0.40
C VAL A 173 -10.80 1.13 -1.46
N GLU A 174 -11.67 1.33 -2.45
CA GLU A 174 -11.82 0.47 -3.62
C GLU A 174 -11.26 1.15 -4.85
N VAL A 175 -10.17 0.63 -5.40
CA VAL A 175 -9.57 1.12 -6.65
C VAL A 175 -10.02 0.25 -7.82
N GLY A 176 -10.70 0.84 -8.78
CA GLY A 176 -11.22 0.15 -9.97
C GLY A 176 -10.12 -0.39 -10.90
N CYS A 177 -10.48 -1.39 -11.70
CA CYS A 177 -9.55 -2.04 -12.62
C CYS A 177 -8.87 -1.05 -13.58
N ASN A 178 -7.58 -1.30 -13.86
CA ASN A 178 -6.75 -0.47 -14.75
C ASN A 178 -6.68 1.02 -14.37
N ALA A 179 -6.99 1.37 -13.12
CA ALA A 179 -6.77 2.73 -12.65
C ALA A 179 -5.27 2.98 -12.40
N VAL A 180 -4.81 4.19 -12.69
CA VAL A 180 -3.45 4.64 -12.43
C VAL A 180 -3.46 5.69 -11.33
N LEU A 181 -2.85 5.36 -10.19
CA LEU A 181 -2.61 6.31 -9.12
C LEU A 181 -1.24 6.98 -9.38
N ASN A 182 -1.26 8.25 -9.79
CA ASN A 182 -0.03 8.97 -10.12
C ASN A 182 0.80 9.30 -8.87
N PRO A 183 2.11 9.60 -9.03
CA PRO A 183 2.99 9.89 -7.91
C PRO A 183 2.43 10.98 -6.99
N GLY A 184 2.36 10.68 -5.70
CA GLY A 184 1.82 11.59 -4.70
C GLY A 184 0.30 11.60 -4.57
N THR A 185 -0.39 10.57 -5.10
CA THR A 185 -1.83 10.39 -4.87
C THR A 185 -2.10 10.00 -3.42
N VAL A 186 -3.08 10.66 -2.81
CA VAL A 186 -3.59 10.34 -1.47
C VAL A 186 -5.10 10.15 -1.56
N ILE A 187 -5.60 8.98 -1.17
CA ILE A 187 -7.03 8.67 -1.24
C ILE A 187 -7.56 8.49 0.17
N GLY A 188 -8.45 9.40 0.59
CA GLY A 188 -9.09 9.36 1.91
C GLY A 188 -9.93 8.09 2.12
N PRO A 189 -10.14 7.66 3.38
CA PRO A 189 -10.87 6.44 3.71
C PRO A 189 -12.25 6.34 3.08
N ASN A 190 -12.75 5.11 2.90
CA ASN A 190 -14.08 4.79 2.40
C ASN A 190 -14.38 5.33 0.99
N SER A 191 -13.36 5.59 0.18
CA SER A 191 -13.55 6.16 -1.16
C SER A 191 -13.45 5.10 -2.25
N ASN A 192 -14.04 5.40 -3.40
CA ASN A 192 -13.98 4.55 -4.59
C ASN A 192 -13.31 5.30 -5.73
N VAL A 193 -12.48 4.61 -6.48
CA VAL A 193 -11.93 5.08 -7.76
C VAL A 193 -12.53 4.25 -8.87
N TYR A 194 -13.15 4.90 -9.85
CA TYR A 194 -13.73 4.19 -11.00
C TYR A 194 -12.66 3.53 -11.88
N PRO A 195 -13.00 2.43 -12.57
CA PRO A 195 -12.09 1.77 -13.49
C PRO A 195 -11.52 2.73 -14.54
N THR A 196 -10.29 2.47 -14.98
CA THR A 196 -9.56 3.26 -15.99
C THR A 196 -9.30 4.73 -15.62
N SER A 197 -9.44 5.08 -14.35
CA SER A 197 -9.17 6.45 -13.89
C SER A 197 -7.68 6.75 -13.83
N CYS A 198 -7.34 8.02 -14.13
CA CYS A 198 -5.99 8.56 -13.95
C CYS A 198 -6.02 9.54 -12.77
N VAL A 199 -5.74 9.04 -11.56
CA VAL A 199 -5.90 9.79 -10.31
C VAL A 199 -4.67 10.64 -10.01
N ARG A 200 -4.89 11.88 -9.55
CA ARG A 200 -3.83 12.81 -9.10
C ARG A 200 -4.27 13.58 -7.87
N GLY A 201 -3.33 13.85 -6.98
CA GLY A 201 -3.56 14.66 -5.78
C GLY A 201 -4.37 13.95 -4.72
N VAL A 202 -5.11 14.72 -3.93
CA VAL A 202 -5.89 14.23 -2.80
C VAL A 202 -7.34 13.98 -3.22
N VAL A 203 -7.82 12.77 -2.98
CA VAL A 203 -9.23 12.38 -3.09
C VAL A 203 -9.84 12.42 -1.70
N PRO A 204 -10.91 13.18 -1.46
CA PRO A 204 -11.56 13.26 -0.15
C PRO A 204 -12.10 11.90 0.32
N ALA A 205 -12.16 11.70 1.63
CA ALA A 205 -12.82 10.55 2.23
C ALA A 205 -14.30 10.49 1.82
N ASN A 206 -14.88 9.31 1.85
CA ASN A 206 -16.28 9.07 1.49
C ASN A 206 -16.65 9.63 0.11
N SER A 207 -15.76 9.46 -0.87
CA SER A 207 -15.92 10.02 -2.21
C SER A 207 -15.81 8.96 -3.29
N ILE A 208 -16.31 9.32 -4.47
CA ILE A 208 -16.11 8.55 -5.72
C ILE A 208 -15.33 9.43 -6.69
N TYR A 209 -14.15 8.98 -7.08
CA TYR A 209 -13.36 9.56 -8.17
C TYR A 209 -13.75 8.89 -9.48
N LYS A 210 -14.36 9.66 -10.38
CA LYS A 210 -14.81 9.17 -11.69
C LYS A 210 -13.71 9.26 -12.75
N ASN A 211 -13.80 8.46 -13.80
CA ASN A 211 -12.80 8.40 -14.87
C ASN A 211 -12.59 9.71 -15.64
N ASN A 212 -13.55 10.64 -15.59
CA ASN A 212 -13.43 12.00 -16.13
C ASN A 212 -12.75 12.99 -15.14
N GLY A 213 -12.27 12.52 -13.99
CA GLY A 213 -11.65 13.35 -12.96
C GLY A 213 -12.62 14.06 -12.01
N THR A 214 -13.91 13.87 -12.17
CA THR A 214 -14.92 14.43 -11.25
C THR A 214 -14.92 13.64 -9.94
N ILE A 215 -14.98 14.37 -8.82
CA ILE A 215 -15.14 13.79 -7.48
C ILE A 215 -16.56 14.12 -6.99
N VAL A 216 -17.25 13.11 -6.50
CA VAL A 216 -18.57 13.24 -5.87
C VAL A 216 -18.58 12.56 -4.52
N THR A 217 -19.34 13.11 -3.55
CA THR A 217 -19.52 12.45 -2.24
C THR A 217 -20.30 11.15 -2.42
N LYS A 218 -19.93 10.11 -1.68
CA LYS A 218 -20.75 8.88 -1.60
C LYS A 218 -22.03 9.20 -0.83
N GLU A 219 -23.15 8.78 -1.38
CA GLU A 219 -24.40 8.77 -0.64
C GLU A 219 -24.42 7.57 0.30
N ASP A 220 -24.80 7.78 1.56
CA ASP A 220 -25.03 6.69 2.50
C ASP A 220 -26.18 5.83 1.96
N ARG A 221 -25.92 4.52 1.83
CA ARG A 221 -26.93 3.53 1.42
C ARG A 221 -27.48 2.80 2.61
#